data_44e2bfaf8690f956778ef51de33bbffe
#
_entry.id   44e2bfaf8690f956778ef51de33bbffe
#
_cell.length_a   1.000
_cell.length_b   1.000
_cell.length_c   1.000
_cell.angle_alpha   90.00
_cell.angle_beta   90.00
_cell.angle_gamma   90.00
#
_symmetry.space_group_name_H-M   'P 1'
#
loop_
_entity.id
_entity.type
_entity.pdbx_description
1 polymer ?
#
loop_
_entity_poly.entity_id
_entity_poly.type
_entity_poly.pdbx_seq_one_letter_code
_entity_poly.pdbx_strand_id
1 'polypeptide(L)'
;MVQHPGPLPGSRPVILAWYGCDLRTGGIIEDLPSLTPQGALTRRLGTSTSTSFALALAGAPTGWEAATAPGRSLIVAVDTETDRPIWAGIPLPREGGSAPEATFSAATPEAYLDRRYTGTRILVQQDQAAVVTALMAEPLSQGPPFVMDAPPTGVLMDYQVQDSDDRTVLSVLEEISGAEGGPEWTIDVEWADAGHTGFVLPVRVRPTIGVQASAPEAVFDFPGCVTSYSLAESYEAGKGATVVLARGEGEGVARLSSAPAIATALEAAGQPRFEYRFTPASGITDPDQLNAHAAKGLGLMQTGAAVWTVQAAASAAPRLGRDWSLGDTVQVSVSHSPRHPHGAEVVARAWSWELEPGADVLRPILVEED
;
A
#
# COMPACT_ATOMS: atom_id res chain seq x y z
N MET A 1 13.67 12.36 25.25
CA MET A 1 14.05 10.94 25.07
C MET A 1 12.84 10.13 25.49
N VAL A 2 12.04 9.69 24.54
CA VAL A 2 10.94 8.73 24.79
C VAL A 2 11.62 7.36 24.87
N GLN A 3 11.61 6.73 26.04
CA GLN A 3 12.04 5.34 26.17
C GLN A 3 11.05 4.49 25.40
N HIS A 4 11.50 3.81 24.35
CA HIS A 4 10.72 2.76 23.72
C HIS A 4 10.48 1.66 24.76
N PRO A 5 9.24 1.22 24.98
CA PRO A 5 9.00 0.05 25.79
C PRO A 5 9.71 -1.14 25.11
N GLY A 6 10.46 -1.89 25.88
CA GLY A 6 11.13 -3.11 25.40
C GLY A 6 10.11 -4.21 25.03
N PRO A 7 10.56 -5.27 24.34
CA PRO A 7 9.70 -6.36 23.93
C PRO A 7 8.96 -6.98 25.13
N LEU A 8 7.75 -7.47 24.89
CA LEU A 8 6.94 -8.15 25.90
C LEU A 8 7.72 -9.35 26.49
N PRO A 9 7.67 -9.58 27.82
CA PRO A 9 8.37 -10.69 28.44
C PRO A 9 7.94 -12.04 27.82
N GLY A 10 8.87 -12.73 27.16
CA GLY A 10 8.65 -14.05 26.56
C GLY A 10 8.34 -14.05 25.06
N SER A 11 8.15 -12.91 24.41
CA SER A 11 8.05 -12.85 22.95
C SER A 11 9.40 -13.04 22.30
N ARG A 12 9.48 -13.87 21.26
CA ARG A 12 10.64 -13.93 20.37
C ARG A 12 10.38 -12.95 19.22
N PRO A 13 11.34 -12.06 18.86
CA PRO A 13 11.14 -11.15 17.75
C PRO A 13 10.82 -11.93 16.46
N VAL A 14 10.10 -11.29 15.55
CA VAL A 14 9.82 -11.86 14.23
C VAL A 14 11.15 -12.12 13.53
N ILE A 15 11.37 -13.37 13.12
CA ILE A 15 12.54 -13.78 12.37
C ILE A 15 12.16 -13.86 10.91
N LEU A 16 12.84 -13.06 10.08
CA LEU A 16 12.66 -13.08 8.64
C LEU A 16 13.82 -13.81 7.96
N ALA A 17 13.49 -14.71 7.06
CA ALA A 17 14.42 -15.20 6.06
C ALA A 17 14.43 -14.23 4.88
N TRP A 18 15.63 -13.94 4.36
CA TRP A 18 15.83 -13.02 3.27
C TRP A 18 16.34 -13.75 2.05
N TYR A 19 15.69 -13.54 0.92
CA TYR A 19 16.06 -14.11 -0.36
C TYR A 19 16.37 -13.03 -1.37
N GLY A 20 17.47 -13.19 -2.09
CA GLY A 20 17.76 -12.42 -3.31
C GLY A 20 17.43 -13.27 -4.52
N CYS A 21 16.54 -12.79 -5.35
CA CYS A 21 15.95 -13.52 -6.47
C CYS A 21 16.24 -12.81 -7.79
N ASP A 22 16.17 -13.54 -8.90
CA ASP A 22 16.17 -12.94 -10.22
C ASP A 22 14.88 -12.17 -10.46
N LEU A 23 14.99 -10.89 -10.82
CA LEU A 23 13.83 -10.00 -10.96
C LEU A 23 12.88 -10.44 -12.08
N ARG A 24 13.40 -11.10 -13.12
CA ARG A 24 12.60 -11.49 -14.29
C ARG A 24 11.80 -12.77 -14.06
N THR A 25 12.39 -13.71 -13.35
CA THR A 25 11.83 -15.06 -13.18
C THR A 25 11.28 -15.31 -11.78
N GLY A 26 11.71 -14.54 -10.80
CA GLY A 26 11.41 -14.78 -9.39
C GLY A 26 12.24 -15.90 -8.76
N GLY A 27 13.09 -16.59 -9.55
CA GLY A 27 13.92 -17.69 -9.06
C GLY A 27 14.93 -17.23 -8.02
N ILE A 28 15.08 -18.01 -6.94
CA ILE A 28 16.03 -17.72 -5.87
C ILE A 28 17.46 -17.83 -6.40
N ILE A 29 18.27 -16.78 -6.19
CA ILE A 29 19.70 -16.76 -6.48
C ILE A 29 20.48 -17.16 -5.24
N GLU A 30 20.17 -16.53 -4.10
CA GLU A 30 20.88 -16.76 -2.83
C GLU A 30 19.98 -16.45 -1.62
N ASP A 31 20.24 -17.13 -0.52
CA ASP A 31 19.80 -16.70 0.80
C ASP A 31 20.73 -15.58 1.30
N LEU A 32 20.14 -14.57 1.95
CA LEU A 32 20.88 -13.39 2.41
C LEU A 32 20.86 -13.28 3.96
N PRO A 33 21.50 -14.20 4.70
CA PRO A 33 21.37 -14.26 6.16
C PRO A 33 21.99 -13.07 6.89
N SER A 34 22.90 -12.33 6.24
CA SER A 34 23.53 -11.13 6.79
C SER A 34 22.83 -9.82 6.38
N LEU A 35 21.68 -9.91 5.69
CA LEU A 35 20.89 -8.74 5.30
C LEU A 35 20.11 -8.21 6.51
N THR A 36 20.18 -6.90 6.70
CA THR A 36 19.48 -6.22 7.79
C THR A 36 18.76 -4.98 7.25
N PRO A 37 17.46 -4.83 7.47
CA PRO A 37 16.77 -3.58 7.17
C PRO A 37 17.28 -2.47 8.09
N GLN A 38 17.49 -1.28 7.53
CA GLN A 38 17.91 -0.07 8.24
C GLN A 38 16.73 0.83 8.63
N GLY A 39 15.52 0.33 8.47
CA GLY A 39 14.26 0.97 8.81
C GLY A 39 13.11 -0.03 8.76
N ALA A 40 11.91 0.45 8.89
CA ALA A 40 10.73 -0.39 8.77
C ALA A 40 10.55 -0.91 7.34
N LEU A 41 10.14 -2.16 7.21
CA LEU A 41 9.50 -2.65 6.00
C LEU A 41 8.11 -2.03 5.93
N THR A 42 7.77 -1.44 4.82
CA THR A 42 6.49 -0.75 4.66
C THR A 42 5.75 -1.28 3.44
N ARG A 43 4.44 -1.47 3.57
CA ARG A 43 3.53 -1.67 2.43
C ARG A 43 2.31 -0.78 2.57
N ARG A 44 1.81 -0.32 1.43
CA ARG A 44 0.62 0.51 1.33
C ARG A 44 -0.21 0.13 0.11
N LEU A 45 -1.52 0.19 0.21
CA LEU A 45 -2.42 -0.08 -0.91
C LEU A 45 -2.18 0.90 -2.06
N GLY A 46 -2.11 0.37 -3.28
CA GLY A 46 -2.11 1.13 -4.52
C GLY A 46 -0.91 2.04 -4.77
N THR A 47 0.17 1.94 -3.99
CA THR A 47 1.35 2.79 -4.18
C THR A 47 2.63 2.10 -3.78
N SER A 48 3.77 2.59 -4.27
CA SER A 48 5.08 2.05 -3.93
C SER A 48 5.61 2.62 -2.63
N THR A 49 6.37 1.81 -1.89
CA THR A 49 7.14 2.19 -0.71
C THR A 49 8.59 1.74 -0.87
N SER A 50 9.50 2.21 -0.02
CA SER A 50 10.90 1.80 -0.08
C SER A 50 11.50 1.63 1.31
N THR A 51 12.49 0.74 1.41
CA THR A 51 13.24 0.48 2.63
C THR A 51 14.73 0.38 2.30
N SER A 52 15.57 0.89 3.19
CA SER A 52 17.02 0.78 3.08
C SER A 52 17.52 -0.46 3.81
N PHE A 53 18.62 -1.02 3.31
CA PHE A 53 19.24 -2.24 3.80
C PHE A 53 20.74 -2.10 3.92
N ALA A 54 21.33 -2.82 4.87
CA ALA A 54 22.76 -3.09 4.94
C ALA A 54 22.98 -4.61 4.85
N LEU A 55 23.97 -5.00 4.08
CA LEU A 55 24.43 -6.37 3.94
C LEU A 55 25.87 -6.46 4.48
N ALA A 56 26.06 -7.14 5.59
CA ALA A 56 27.38 -7.37 6.12
C ALA A 56 28.14 -8.39 5.26
N LEU A 57 29.24 -7.95 4.62
CA LEU A 57 29.98 -8.75 3.63
C LEU A 57 30.67 -9.96 4.23
N ALA A 58 31.03 -9.90 5.51
CA ALA A 58 31.66 -11.03 6.24
C ALA A 58 30.73 -12.26 6.36
N GLY A 59 29.41 -12.09 6.26
CA GLY A 59 28.42 -13.17 6.31
C GLY A 59 27.66 -13.38 5.01
N ALA A 60 28.03 -12.64 3.96
CA ALA A 60 27.32 -12.70 2.69
C ALA A 60 27.72 -13.96 1.88
N PRO A 61 26.79 -14.61 1.20
CA PRO A 61 27.08 -15.71 0.29
C PRO A 61 27.87 -15.23 -0.94
N THR A 62 28.50 -16.15 -1.66
CA THR A 62 29.33 -15.78 -2.83
C THR A 62 28.54 -15.07 -3.93
N GLY A 63 27.26 -15.40 -4.11
CA GLY A 63 26.36 -14.81 -5.10
C GLY A 63 25.67 -13.51 -4.67
N TRP A 64 26.02 -12.92 -3.52
CA TRP A 64 25.34 -11.74 -2.97
C TRP A 64 25.24 -10.56 -3.95
N GLU A 65 26.27 -10.35 -4.77
CA GLU A 65 26.29 -9.25 -5.75
C GLU A 65 25.19 -9.41 -6.81
N ALA A 66 24.98 -10.63 -7.29
CA ALA A 66 23.91 -10.95 -8.24
C ALA A 66 22.55 -10.89 -7.54
N ALA A 67 22.48 -11.42 -6.31
CA ALA A 67 21.26 -11.48 -5.51
C ALA A 67 20.73 -10.10 -5.06
N THR A 68 21.59 -9.06 -5.06
CA THR A 68 21.22 -7.67 -4.71
C THR A 68 21.48 -6.67 -5.86
N ALA A 69 21.60 -7.16 -7.12
CA ALA A 69 21.94 -6.34 -8.25
C ALA A 69 20.84 -5.31 -8.57
N PRO A 70 21.16 -3.99 -8.64
CA PRO A 70 20.17 -2.95 -8.91
C PRO A 70 19.42 -3.16 -10.22
N GLY A 71 18.08 -3.11 -10.17
CA GLY A 71 17.18 -3.29 -11.30
C GLY A 71 17.21 -4.69 -11.94
N ARG A 72 17.89 -5.67 -11.31
CA ARG A 72 18.01 -7.05 -11.80
C ARG A 72 17.63 -8.11 -10.78
N SER A 73 17.50 -7.73 -9.52
CA SER A 73 17.13 -8.63 -8.44
C SER A 73 15.87 -8.17 -7.72
N LEU A 74 15.25 -9.12 -7.04
CA LEU A 74 14.10 -8.92 -6.14
C LEU A 74 14.52 -9.42 -4.76
N ILE A 75 14.39 -8.59 -3.73
CA ILE A 75 14.58 -9.00 -2.34
C ILE A 75 13.23 -9.42 -1.78
N VAL A 76 13.18 -10.58 -1.15
CA VAL A 76 11.94 -11.09 -0.53
C VAL A 76 12.19 -11.39 0.94
N ALA A 77 11.26 -10.96 1.78
CA ALA A 77 11.19 -11.27 3.21
C ALA A 77 10.12 -12.35 3.47
N VAL A 78 10.53 -13.44 4.08
CA VAL A 78 9.65 -14.54 4.48
C VAL A 78 9.63 -14.65 5.99
N ASP A 79 8.44 -14.64 6.58
CA ASP A 79 8.27 -14.94 8.01
C ASP A 79 8.52 -16.42 8.26
N THR A 80 9.57 -16.73 9.02
CA THR A 80 10.01 -18.12 9.24
C THR A 80 9.06 -18.95 10.11
N GLU A 81 8.17 -18.32 10.88
CA GLU A 81 7.18 -19.02 11.71
C GLU A 81 5.98 -19.46 10.89
N THR A 82 5.54 -18.62 9.96
CA THR A 82 4.36 -18.86 9.14
C THR A 82 4.70 -19.41 7.76
N ASP A 83 5.98 -19.37 7.38
CA ASP A 83 6.50 -19.71 6.05
C ASP A 83 5.84 -18.89 4.93
N ARG A 84 5.45 -17.64 5.25
CA ARG A 84 4.78 -16.74 4.31
C ARG A 84 5.69 -15.60 3.87
N PRO A 85 5.79 -15.36 2.55
CA PRO A 85 6.34 -14.12 2.05
C PRO A 85 5.45 -12.96 2.49
N ILE A 86 6.05 -11.91 3.08
CA ILE A 86 5.31 -10.76 3.61
C ILE A 86 5.69 -9.45 2.91
N TRP A 87 6.87 -9.39 2.32
CA TRP A 87 7.37 -8.19 1.65
C TRP A 87 8.30 -8.55 0.50
N ALA A 88 8.27 -7.76 -0.56
CA ALA A 88 9.22 -7.83 -1.65
C ALA A 88 9.63 -6.42 -2.10
N GLY A 89 10.87 -6.28 -2.60
CA GLY A 89 11.35 -5.01 -3.12
C GLY A 89 12.47 -5.16 -4.15
N ILE A 90 12.52 -4.24 -5.10
CA ILE A 90 13.50 -4.17 -6.18
C ILE A 90 14.63 -3.23 -5.72
N PRO A 91 15.88 -3.71 -5.55
CA PRO A 91 17.03 -2.84 -5.31
C PRO A 91 17.19 -1.85 -6.49
N LEU A 92 17.25 -0.56 -6.19
CA LEU A 92 17.44 0.48 -7.19
C LEU A 92 18.84 1.10 -7.10
N PRO A 93 19.25 1.76 -6.00
CA PRO A 93 20.63 2.10 -5.74
C PRO A 93 21.31 1.01 -4.90
N ARG A 94 22.60 0.78 -5.12
CA ARG A 94 23.46 -0.01 -4.25
C ARG A 94 24.85 0.65 -4.16
N GLU A 95 25.34 0.79 -2.96
CA GLU A 95 26.65 1.35 -2.67
C GLU A 95 27.48 0.35 -1.85
N GLY A 96 28.79 0.34 -2.05
CA GLY A 96 29.72 -0.49 -1.35
C GLY A 96 31.14 -0.24 -1.88
N GLY A 97 32.15 -0.69 -1.13
CA GLY A 97 33.55 -0.46 -1.49
C GLY A 97 34.51 -1.03 -0.44
N SER A 98 35.31 -0.18 0.19
CA SER A 98 36.24 -0.59 1.24
C SER A 98 35.56 -0.82 2.60
N ALA A 99 34.29 -0.46 2.76
CA ALA A 99 33.53 -0.71 3.98
C ALA A 99 33.17 -2.20 4.10
N PRO A 100 33.02 -2.73 5.35
CA PRO A 100 32.65 -4.13 5.57
C PRO A 100 31.19 -4.45 5.21
N GLU A 101 30.42 -3.46 4.76
CA GLU A 101 29.02 -3.56 4.42
C GLU A 101 28.74 -2.99 3.01
N ALA A 102 27.79 -3.57 2.33
CA ALA A 102 27.14 -2.96 1.18
C ALA A 102 25.76 -2.45 1.60
N THR A 103 25.38 -1.26 1.15
CA THR A 103 24.07 -0.66 1.42
C THR A 103 23.26 -0.52 0.16
N PHE A 104 21.95 -0.68 0.25
CA PHE A 104 21.05 -0.45 -0.87
C PHE A 104 19.66 -0.06 -0.38
N SER A 105 18.87 0.56 -1.25
CA SER A 105 17.44 0.77 -1.03
C SER A 105 16.65 -0.06 -2.04
N ALA A 106 15.61 -0.71 -1.56
CA ALA A 106 14.69 -1.48 -2.40
C ALA A 106 13.29 -0.87 -2.31
N ALA A 107 12.68 -0.65 -3.47
CA ALA A 107 11.31 -0.20 -3.59
C ALA A 107 10.38 -1.38 -3.89
N THR A 108 9.17 -1.36 -3.34
CA THR A 108 8.18 -2.42 -3.59
C THR A 108 7.87 -2.55 -5.09
N PRO A 109 7.37 -3.71 -5.58
CA PRO A 109 7.23 -4.00 -7.01
C PRO A 109 6.39 -2.98 -7.78
N GLU A 110 5.51 -2.24 -7.11
CA GLU A 110 4.73 -1.14 -7.68
C GLU A 110 5.62 -0.07 -8.34
N ALA A 111 6.84 0.16 -7.81
CA ALA A 111 7.80 1.11 -8.39
C ALA A 111 8.24 0.75 -9.81
N TYR A 112 8.16 -0.51 -10.23
CA TYR A 112 8.42 -0.91 -11.59
C TYR A 112 7.40 -0.31 -12.56
N LEU A 113 6.15 -0.17 -12.14
CA LEU A 113 5.06 0.36 -12.96
C LEU A 113 5.23 1.85 -13.26
N ASP A 114 6.00 2.59 -12.43
CA ASP A 114 6.38 3.98 -12.70
C ASP A 114 7.47 4.12 -13.77
N ARG A 115 8.04 3.02 -14.21
CA ARG A 115 9.06 2.94 -15.28
C ARG A 115 8.49 2.28 -16.53
N ARG A 116 7.18 2.11 -16.63
CA ARG A 116 6.46 1.55 -17.76
C ARG A 116 5.38 2.52 -18.22
N TYR A 117 5.42 2.87 -19.49
CA TYR A 117 4.45 3.78 -20.10
C TYR A 117 3.29 2.98 -20.71
N THR A 118 2.10 3.55 -20.69
CA THR A 118 0.87 2.87 -21.12
C THR A 118 0.78 2.74 -22.65
N GLY A 119 1.47 3.61 -23.40
CA GLY A 119 1.22 3.81 -24.82
C GLY A 119 -0.20 4.32 -25.08
N THR A 120 -0.63 4.28 -26.33
CA THR A 120 -2.02 4.65 -26.68
C THR A 120 -2.96 3.50 -26.37
N ARG A 121 -4.01 3.76 -25.56
CA ARG A 121 -5.08 2.82 -25.25
C ARG A 121 -6.44 3.54 -25.38
N ILE A 122 -7.40 2.86 -25.97
CA ILE A 122 -8.80 3.28 -26.03
C ILE A 122 -9.62 2.06 -25.62
N LEU A 123 -10.18 2.10 -24.44
CA LEU A 123 -10.93 1.02 -23.80
C LEU A 123 -12.33 1.55 -23.51
N VAL A 124 -13.35 0.98 -24.17
CA VAL A 124 -14.73 1.48 -24.10
C VAL A 124 -15.64 0.40 -23.53
N GLN A 125 -16.42 0.75 -22.52
CA GLN A 125 -17.39 -0.11 -21.85
C GLN A 125 -16.79 -1.47 -21.44
N GLN A 126 -15.59 -1.42 -20.87
CA GLN A 126 -14.93 -2.61 -20.33
C GLN A 126 -15.01 -2.64 -18.81
N ASP A 127 -15.04 -3.86 -18.26
CA ASP A 127 -14.92 -4.05 -16.81
C ASP A 127 -13.60 -3.46 -16.32
N GLN A 128 -13.62 -2.83 -15.15
CA GLN A 128 -12.45 -2.17 -14.56
C GLN A 128 -11.23 -3.12 -14.42
N ALA A 129 -11.46 -4.37 -14.03
CA ALA A 129 -10.37 -5.37 -13.93
C ALA A 129 -9.80 -5.71 -15.32
N ALA A 130 -10.62 -5.70 -16.38
CA ALA A 130 -10.15 -5.89 -17.74
C ALA A 130 -9.35 -4.67 -18.24
N VAL A 131 -9.75 -3.45 -17.87
CA VAL A 131 -8.99 -2.22 -18.15
C VAL A 131 -7.61 -2.29 -17.50
N VAL A 132 -7.53 -2.60 -16.21
CA VAL A 132 -6.25 -2.77 -15.50
C VAL A 132 -5.41 -3.87 -16.13
N THR A 133 -6.00 -5.02 -16.49
CA THR A 133 -5.29 -6.11 -17.17
C THR A 133 -4.70 -5.68 -18.51
N ALA A 134 -5.43 -4.89 -19.28
CA ALA A 134 -4.96 -4.35 -20.56
C ALA A 134 -3.79 -3.37 -20.39
N LEU A 135 -3.79 -2.55 -19.33
CA LEU A 135 -2.69 -1.66 -18.97
C LEU A 135 -1.45 -2.44 -18.50
N MET A 136 -1.66 -3.56 -17.84
CA MET A 136 -0.59 -4.45 -17.35
C MET A 136 0.00 -5.38 -18.42
N ALA A 137 -0.50 -5.40 -19.65
CA ALA A 137 -0.10 -6.37 -20.68
C ALA A 137 1.42 -6.38 -20.95
N GLU A 138 2.05 -5.21 -21.07
CA GLU A 138 3.50 -5.11 -21.27
C GLU A 138 4.30 -5.39 -19.99
N PRO A 139 3.97 -4.82 -18.80
CA PRO A 139 4.56 -5.25 -17.54
C PRO A 139 4.52 -6.76 -17.32
N LEU A 140 3.41 -7.44 -17.61
CA LEU A 140 3.28 -8.89 -17.51
C LEU A 140 4.25 -9.65 -18.43
N SER A 141 4.38 -9.19 -19.67
CA SER A 141 5.19 -9.89 -20.68
C SER A 141 6.70 -9.61 -20.56
N GLN A 142 7.09 -8.44 -20.08
CA GLN A 142 8.46 -7.94 -20.09
C GLN A 142 9.04 -7.60 -18.72
N GLY A 143 8.23 -7.58 -17.68
CA GLY A 143 8.57 -7.16 -16.32
C GLY A 143 8.92 -8.31 -15.37
N PRO A 144 8.85 -8.04 -14.07
CA PRO A 144 8.91 -9.03 -13.01
C PRO A 144 7.90 -10.18 -13.18
N PRO A 145 7.94 -11.23 -12.34
CA PRO A 145 7.05 -12.39 -12.46
C PRO A 145 5.63 -12.06 -11.97
N PHE A 146 5.02 -11.03 -12.56
CA PHE A 146 3.66 -10.63 -12.28
C PHE A 146 2.66 -11.66 -12.77
N VAL A 147 1.65 -11.94 -11.93
CA VAL A 147 0.53 -12.81 -12.27
C VAL A 147 -0.76 -12.04 -12.00
N MET A 148 -1.63 -11.89 -13.01
CA MET A 148 -2.91 -11.21 -12.80
C MET A 148 -3.87 -12.06 -11.98
N ASP A 149 -4.38 -11.47 -10.93
CA ASP A 149 -5.51 -11.95 -10.13
C ASP A 149 -6.57 -10.84 -10.10
N ALA A 150 -7.35 -10.76 -11.19
CA ALA A 150 -8.25 -9.67 -11.48
C ALA A 150 -9.61 -10.21 -11.98
N PRO A 151 -10.43 -10.81 -11.09
CA PRO A 151 -11.79 -11.21 -11.45
C PRO A 151 -12.62 -9.96 -11.79
N PRO A 152 -13.66 -10.09 -12.63
CA PRO A 152 -14.52 -8.98 -12.98
C PRO A 152 -15.06 -8.24 -11.75
N THR A 153 -14.99 -6.91 -11.77
CA THR A 153 -15.53 -6.06 -10.70
C THR A 153 -17.04 -5.85 -10.85
N GLY A 154 -17.59 -6.08 -12.06
CA GLY A 154 -18.97 -5.80 -12.40
C GLY A 154 -19.24 -4.33 -12.72
N VAL A 155 -18.22 -3.48 -12.68
CA VAL A 155 -18.30 -2.05 -13.00
C VAL A 155 -17.65 -1.79 -14.36
N LEU A 156 -18.40 -1.23 -15.28
CA LEU A 156 -17.91 -0.86 -16.61
C LEU A 156 -17.36 0.57 -16.57
N MET A 157 -16.30 0.79 -17.33
CA MET A 157 -15.71 2.11 -17.50
C MET A 157 -15.22 2.33 -18.94
N ASP A 158 -15.13 3.58 -19.31
CA ASP A 158 -14.40 4.05 -20.47
C ASP A 158 -13.05 4.60 -20.01
N TYR A 159 -11.98 4.22 -20.68
CA TYR A 159 -10.65 4.75 -20.39
C TYR A 159 -9.89 5.03 -21.68
N GLN A 160 -9.33 6.23 -21.79
CA GLN A 160 -8.51 6.64 -22.91
C GLN A 160 -7.24 7.33 -22.45
N VAL A 161 -6.10 6.94 -23.03
CA VAL A 161 -4.79 7.55 -22.83
C VAL A 161 -4.04 7.56 -24.14
N GLN A 162 -3.29 8.62 -24.43
CA GLN A 162 -2.43 8.74 -25.58
C GLN A 162 -0.98 8.56 -25.19
N ASP A 163 -0.17 7.97 -26.07
CA ASP A 163 1.27 7.82 -25.85
C ASP A 163 1.98 9.16 -25.62
N SER A 164 1.50 10.22 -26.29
CA SER A 164 1.98 11.59 -26.13
C SER A 164 1.77 12.21 -24.75
N ASP A 165 0.99 11.56 -23.91
CA ASP A 165 0.69 12.05 -22.55
C ASP A 165 1.77 11.60 -21.54
N ASP A 166 2.73 10.76 -21.98
CA ASP A 166 3.82 10.23 -21.17
C ASP A 166 3.35 9.65 -19.81
N ARG A 167 2.17 9.00 -19.83
CA ARG A 167 1.57 8.43 -18.62
C ARG A 167 2.19 7.08 -18.28
N THR A 168 2.66 6.94 -17.04
CA THR A 168 3.13 5.66 -16.53
C THR A 168 1.95 4.75 -16.14
N VAL A 169 2.18 3.44 -16.15
CA VAL A 169 1.16 2.48 -15.68
C VAL A 169 0.77 2.77 -14.24
N LEU A 170 1.73 3.09 -13.37
CA LEU A 170 1.46 3.44 -11.97
C LEU A 170 0.52 4.65 -11.89
N SER A 171 0.85 5.76 -12.58
CA SER A 171 0.04 6.99 -12.53
C SER A 171 -1.39 6.78 -13.02
N VAL A 172 -1.58 5.89 -13.99
CA VAL A 172 -2.90 5.55 -14.53
C VAL A 172 -3.68 4.66 -13.57
N LEU A 173 -3.03 3.69 -12.93
CA LEU A 173 -3.69 2.86 -11.91
C LEU A 173 -4.10 3.70 -10.69
N GLU A 174 -3.28 4.65 -10.26
CA GLU A 174 -3.62 5.59 -9.18
C GLU A 174 -4.82 6.47 -9.56
N GLU A 175 -4.88 6.94 -10.81
CA GLU A 175 -6.02 7.72 -11.32
C GLU A 175 -7.32 6.90 -11.30
N ILE A 176 -7.30 5.70 -11.89
CA ILE A 176 -8.48 4.83 -11.97
C ILE A 176 -8.98 4.49 -10.56
N SER A 177 -8.07 4.13 -9.65
CA SER A 177 -8.42 3.80 -8.25
C SER A 177 -8.87 5.01 -7.44
N GLY A 178 -8.41 6.20 -7.81
CA GLY A 178 -8.78 7.47 -7.17
C GLY A 178 -10.20 7.95 -7.51
N ALA A 179 -10.85 7.44 -8.58
CA ALA A 179 -12.21 7.79 -8.93
C ALA A 179 -13.24 7.07 -8.04
N GLU A 180 -14.43 7.67 -7.88
CA GLU A 180 -15.54 7.02 -7.17
C GLU A 180 -15.91 5.69 -7.84
N GLY A 181 -16.04 4.63 -7.03
CA GLY A 181 -16.29 3.27 -7.54
C GLY A 181 -15.10 2.69 -8.33
N GLY A 182 -13.94 3.35 -8.32
CA GLY A 182 -12.72 2.81 -8.91
C GLY A 182 -12.25 1.57 -8.17
N PRO A 183 -11.62 0.60 -8.86
CA PRO A 183 -11.14 -0.62 -8.25
C PRO A 183 -9.90 -0.34 -7.40
N GLU A 184 -9.71 -1.12 -6.38
CA GLU A 184 -8.46 -1.15 -5.63
C GLU A 184 -7.51 -2.19 -6.20
N TRP A 185 -6.22 -1.96 -5.99
CA TRP A 185 -5.19 -2.90 -6.43
C TRP A 185 -4.01 -2.94 -5.46
N THR A 186 -3.28 -4.04 -5.49
CA THR A 186 -2.02 -4.24 -4.78
C THR A 186 -1.18 -5.29 -5.50
N ILE A 187 0.13 -5.29 -5.26
CA ILE A 187 1.02 -6.35 -5.73
C ILE A 187 1.53 -7.11 -4.52
N ASP A 188 1.09 -8.35 -4.38
CA ASP A 188 1.55 -9.23 -3.31
C ASP A 188 2.80 -10.02 -3.72
N VAL A 189 3.33 -10.80 -2.79
CA VAL A 189 4.40 -11.76 -3.04
C VAL A 189 3.98 -13.12 -2.49
N GLU A 190 4.15 -14.16 -3.29
CA GLU A 190 3.82 -15.53 -2.94
C GLU A 190 4.89 -16.50 -3.42
N TRP A 191 4.98 -17.67 -2.80
CA TRP A 191 5.78 -18.75 -3.33
C TRP A 191 5.29 -19.15 -4.72
N ALA A 192 6.20 -19.34 -5.66
CA ALA A 192 5.84 -19.75 -7.03
C ALA A 192 5.32 -21.19 -7.10
N ASP A 193 5.80 -22.03 -6.20
CA ASP A 193 5.46 -23.44 -6.15
C ASP A 193 5.64 -24.02 -4.73
N ALA A 194 5.14 -25.23 -4.52
CA ALA A 194 5.26 -25.94 -3.24
C ALA A 194 6.70 -26.37 -2.91
N GLY A 195 7.62 -26.30 -3.86
CA GLY A 195 9.04 -26.59 -3.66
C GLY A 195 9.84 -25.37 -3.18
N HIS A 196 9.20 -24.20 -3.10
CA HIS A 196 9.82 -22.93 -2.70
C HIS A 196 11.05 -22.58 -3.55
N THR A 197 10.95 -22.80 -4.87
CA THR A 197 12.07 -22.55 -5.79
C THR A 197 12.19 -21.09 -6.24
N GLY A 198 11.15 -20.29 -5.98
CA GLY A 198 11.08 -18.89 -6.36
C GLY A 198 9.78 -18.24 -5.91
N PHE A 199 9.58 -17.01 -6.36
CA PHE A 199 8.42 -16.19 -6.00
C PHE A 199 7.69 -15.68 -7.24
N VAL A 200 6.39 -15.47 -7.09
CA VAL A 200 5.54 -14.75 -8.04
C VAL A 200 4.97 -13.50 -7.37
N LEU A 201 4.56 -12.56 -8.19
CA LEU A 201 4.01 -11.29 -7.76
C LEU A 201 2.55 -11.15 -8.23
N PRO A 202 1.57 -11.66 -7.48
CA PRO A 202 0.16 -11.50 -7.81
C PRO A 202 -0.25 -10.04 -7.82
N VAL A 203 -0.77 -9.56 -8.96
CA VAL A 203 -1.39 -8.25 -9.11
C VAL A 203 -2.88 -8.43 -8.86
N ARG A 204 -3.31 -8.09 -7.67
CA ARG A 204 -4.72 -8.22 -7.26
C ARG A 204 -5.50 -6.98 -7.61
N VAL A 205 -6.64 -7.16 -8.25
CA VAL A 205 -7.58 -6.09 -8.57
C VAL A 205 -8.97 -6.49 -8.08
N ARG A 206 -9.59 -5.65 -7.26
CA ARG A 206 -10.90 -5.92 -6.64
C ARG A 206 -11.69 -4.62 -6.53
N PRO A 207 -13.02 -4.66 -6.37
CA PRO A 207 -13.76 -3.49 -5.89
C PRO A 207 -13.21 -2.96 -4.57
N THR A 208 -12.84 -3.87 -3.67
CA THR A 208 -12.17 -3.58 -2.39
C THR A 208 -11.17 -4.69 -2.08
N ILE A 209 -9.92 -4.33 -1.79
CA ILE A 209 -8.87 -5.28 -1.40
C ILE A 209 -9.03 -5.65 0.07
N GLY A 210 -8.77 -6.91 0.38
CA GLY A 210 -8.86 -7.46 1.73
C GLY A 210 -10.25 -7.95 2.09
N VAL A 211 -10.35 -8.57 3.25
CA VAL A 211 -11.60 -9.09 3.82
C VAL A 211 -12.28 -7.99 4.62
N GLN A 212 -13.50 -7.64 4.22
CA GLN A 212 -14.30 -6.64 4.92
C GLN A 212 -15.29 -7.36 5.85
N ALA A 213 -15.07 -7.27 7.16
CA ALA A 213 -15.91 -7.86 8.18
C ALA A 213 -16.35 -6.82 9.21
N SER A 214 -17.62 -6.83 9.58
CA SER A 214 -18.14 -5.98 10.66
C SER A 214 -17.69 -6.45 12.06
N ALA A 215 -17.26 -7.70 12.18
CA ALA A 215 -16.67 -8.30 13.37
C ALA A 215 -15.42 -9.06 12.98
N PRO A 216 -14.27 -8.37 12.80
CA PRO A 216 -13.02 -9.01 12.38
C PRO A 216 -12.48 -9.95 13.47
N GLU A 217 -11.86 -11.06 13.04
CA GLU A 217 -11.16 -11.97 13.97
C GLU A 217 -9.83 -11.39 14.46
N ALA A 218 -9.20 -10.51 13.66
CA ALA A 218 -7.96 -9.84 14.04
C ALA A 218 -8.25 -8.66 14.98
N VAL A 219 -7.95 -8.85 16.27
CA VAL A 219 -8.20 -7.85 17.33
C VAL A 219 -6.86 -7.36 17.89
N PHE A 220 -6.62 -6.05 17.76
CA PHE A 220 -5.51 -5.34 18.38
C PHE A 220 -5.97 -4.79 19.74
N ASP A 221 -5.63 -5.48 20.81
CA ASP A 221 -6.07 -5.15 22.16
C ASP A 221 -5.04 -4.32 22.96
N PHE A 222 -5.52 -3.27 23.61
CA PHE A 222 -4.76 -2.43 24.53
C PHE A 222 -5.44 -2.37 25.91
N PRO A 223 -4.74 -2.73 26.99
CA PRO A 223 -3.42 -3.37 27.03
C PRO A 223 -3.49 -4.83 26.56
N GLY A 224 -2.45 -5.27 25.85
CA GLY A 224 -2.35 -6.63 25.30
C GLY A 224 -1.25 -6.71 24.27
N CYS A 225 -1.54 -7.13 23.05
CA CYS A 225 -0.57 -7.11 21.95
C CYS A 225 -0.16 -5.68 21.57
N VAL A 226 -1.03 -4.71 21.79
CA VAL A 226 -0.76 -3.28 21.55
C VAL A 226 0.00 -2.69 22.74
N THR A 227 1.14 -2.08 22.44
CA THR A 227 1.99 -1.38 23.40
C THR A 227 1.69 0.12 23.50
N SER A 228 1.25 0.71 22.38
CA SER A 228 0.79 2.09 22.33
C SER A 228 -0.10 2.30 21.11
N TYR A 229 -0.96 3.31 21.17
CA TYR A 229 -1.74 3.73 20.01
C TYR A 229 -1.86 5.27 19.97
N SER A 230 -2.14 5.82 18.82
CA SER A 230 -2.56 7.20 18.64
C SER A 230 -3.74 7.26 17.68
N LEU A 231 -4.65 8.19 17.93
CA LEU A 231 -5.73 8.56 17.04
C LEU A 231 -5.52 10.02 16.62
N ALA A 232 -5.25 10.21 15.33
CA ALA A 232 -5.11 11.50 14.72
C ALA A 232 -6.41 11.87 14.00
N GLU A 233 -7.10 12.89 14.50
CA GLU A 233 -8.29 13.46 13.87
C GLU A 233 -7.89 14.78 13.20
N SER A 234 -8.32 14.99 11.96
CA SER A 234 -7.97 16.19 11.23
C SER A 234 -9.09 16.62 10.28
N TYR A 235 -9.35 17.92 10.30
CA TYR A 235 -10.22 18.59 9.33
C TYR A 235 -9.45 19.66 8.53
N GLU A 236 -8.14 19.48 8.40
CA GLU A 236 -7.28 20.34 7.58
C GLU A 236 -7.60 20.19 6.09
N ALA A 237 -7.12 21.12 5.29
CA ALA A 237 -7.25 21.07 3.83
C ALA A 237 -6.73 19.72 3.27
N GLY A 238 -7.55 19.04 2.49
CA GLY A 238 -7.27 17.71 1.97
C GLY A 238 -7.58 16.54 2.90
N LYS A 239 -8.03 16.83 4.14
CA LYS A 239 -8.45 15.83 5.12
C LYS A 239 -9.90 15.98 5.55
N GLY A 240 -10.43 17.22 5.53
CA GLY A 240 -11.81 17.51 5.84
C GLY A 240 -12.39 18.58 4.90
N ALA A 241 -13.62 18.37 4.40
CA ALA A 241 -14.34 19.31 3.58
C ALA A 241 -15.84 19.01 3.56
N THR A 242 -16.67 20.05 3.47
CA THR A 242 -18.12 19.91 3.21
C THR A 242 -18.46 20.17 1.76
N VAL A 243 -17.53 20.74 0.99
CA VAL A 243 -17.67 20.93 -0.47
C VAL A 243 -16.35 20.59 -1.15
N VAL A 244 -16.41 19.72 -2.17
CA VAL A 244 -15.23 19.28 -2.92
C VAL A 244 -15.44 19.57 -4.40
N LEU A 245 -14.39 20.11 -5.06
CA LEU A 245 -14.33 20.30 -6.52
C LEU A 245 -13.03 19.68 -7.06
N ALA A 246 -13.16 18.88 -8.10
CA ALA A 246 -12.02 18.41 -8.88
C ALA A 246 -11.77 19.36 -10.07
N ARG A 247 -10.49 19.64 -10.35
CA ARG A 247 -10.04 20.49 -11.45
C ARG A 247 -9.28 19.66 -12.46
N GLY A 248 -9.70 19.74 -13.72
CA GLY A 248 -9.03 19.09 -14.83
C GLY A 248 -8.00 20.00 -15.51
N GLU A 249 -7.72 19.67 -16.77
CA GLU A 249 -6.83 20.42 -17.65
C GLU A 249 -7.38 21.79 -18.03
N GLY A 250 -6.47 22.67 -18.48
CA GLY A 250 -6.75 24.02 -18.96
C GLY A 250 -6.29 25.11 -18.01
N GLU A 251 -6.38 26.36 -18.47
CA GLU A 251 -5.99 27.55 -17.71
C GLU A 251 -7.13 28.56 -17.63
N GLY A 252 -7.15 29.34 -16.57
CA GLY A 252 -8.11 30.41 -16.37
C GLY A 252 -9.56 29.91 -16.44
N VAL A 253 -10.38 30.60 -17.22
CA VAL A 253 -11.82 30.28 -17.39
C VAL A 253 -12.07 29.05 -18.26
N ALA A 254 -11.09 28.60 -19.03
CA ALA A 254 -11.17 27.39 -19.85
C ALA A 254 -10.82 26.10 -19.08
N ARG A 255 -10.34 26.24 -17.84
CA ARG A 255 -10.00 25.09 -17.00
C ARG A 255 -11.27 24.32 -16.62
N LEU A 256 -11.28 23.04 -16.96
CA LEU A 256 -12.40 22.15 -16.61
C LEU A 256 -12.55 22.03 -15.09
N SER A 257 -13.77 21.88 -14.66
CA SER A 257 -14.13 21.71 -13.24
C SER A 257 -15.30 20.77 -13.13
N SER A 258 -15.27 19.90 -12.11
CA SER A 258 -16.47 19.16 -11.71
C SER A 258 -17.60 20.10 -11.28
N ALA A 259 -18.81 19.57 -11.22
CA ALA A 259 -19.83 20.12 -10.35
C ALA A 259 -19.36 20.04 -8.89
N PRO A 260 -19.79 20.97 -7.98
CA PRO A 260 -19.50 20.86 -6.57
C PRO A 260 -20.16 19.61 -5.97
N ALA A 261 -19.40 18.72 -5.38
CA ALA A 261 -19.90 17.70 -4.47
C ALA A 261 -20.12 18.32 -3.11
N ILE A 262 -21.32 18.23 -2.54
CA ILE A 262 -21.73 18.96 -1.33
C ILE A 262 -22.29 18.00 -0.30
N ALA A 263 -21.79 18.07 0.95
CA ALA A 263 -22.31 17.35 2.09
C ALA A 263 -23.57 18.04 2.65
N THR A 264 -24.66 17.95 1.91
CA THR A 264 -25.92 18.69 2.18
C THR A 264 -26.51 18.39 3.56
N ALA A 265 -26.35 17.16 4.06
CA ALA A 265 -26.81 16.78 5.40
C ALA A 265 -26.06 17.51 6.52
N LEU A 266 -24.74 17.68 6.35
CA LEU A 266 -23.90 18.39 7.33
C LEU A 266 -24.19 19.91 7.29
N GLU A 267 -24.35 20.49 6.11
CA GLU A 267 -24.75 21.89 5.98
C GLU A 267 -26.13 22.15 6.61
N ALA A 268 -27.09 21.24 6.38
CA ALA A 268 -28.43 21.32 7.00
C ALA A 268 -28.38 21.18 8.53
N ALA A 269 -27.41 20.44 9.06
CA ALA A 269 -27.13 20.33 10.49
C ALA A 269 -26.41 21.54 11.09
N GLY A 270 -26.05 22.56 10.25
CA GLY A 270 -25.39 23.79 10.69
C GLY A 270 -23.88 23.75 10.68
N GLN A 271 -23.27 22.74 10.08
CA GLN A 271 -21.81 22.74 9.93
C GLN A 271 -21.37 23.84 8.95
N PRO A 272 -20.34 24.65 9.27
CA PRO A 272 -19.80 25.63 8.35
C PRO A 272 -19.28 24.98 7.07
N ARG A 273 -19.36 25.74 5.97
CA ARG A 273 -18.82 25.30 4.69
C ARG A 273 -17.29 25.36 4.68
N PHE A 274 -16.66 24.20 4.40
CA PHE A 274 -15.24 24.06 4.13
C PHE A 274 -15.06 23.57 2.71
N GLU A 275 -14.49 24.40 1.85
CA GLU A 275 -14.26 24.07 0.44
C GLU A 275 -12.85 23.49 0.25
N TYR A 276 -12.78 22.41 -0.51
CA TYR A 276 -11.52 21.84 -0.98
C TYR A 276 -11.53 21.70 -2.50
N ARG A 277 -10.42 22.10 -3.11
CA ARG A 277 -10.22 22.02 -4.57
C ARG A 277 -8.92 21.33 -4.86
N PHE A 278 -8.96 20.30 -5.70
CA PHE A 278 -7.77 19.55 -6.03
C PHE A 278 -7.75 19.18 -7.52
N THR A 279 -6.58 18.78 -8.00
CA THR A 279 -6.40 18.21 -9.34
C THR A 279 -6.05 16.75 -9.16
N PRO A 280 -6.97 15.81 -9.49
CA PRO A 280 -6.76 14.38 -9.20
C PRO A 280 -5.59 13.81 -10.01
N ALA A 281 -5.48 14.14 -11.30
CA ALA A 281 -4.37 13.79 -12.17
C ALA A 281 -4.26 14.78 -13.32
N SER A 282 -3.11 14.81 -14.00
CA SER A 282 -2.96 15.56 -15.25
C SER A 282 -3.67 14.83 -16.40
N GLY A 283 -4.20 15.59 -17.36
CA GLY A 283 -4.78 15.02 -18.59
C GLY A 283 -6.28 14.67 -18.51
N ILE A 284 -6.95 14.90 -17.37
CA ILE A 284 -8.40 14.67 -17.29
C ILE A 284 -9.15 15.76 -18.05
N THR A 285 -9.81 15.38 -19.14
CA THR A 285 -10.61 16.24 -20.00
C THR A 285 -12.11 15.88 -19.99
N ASP A 286 -12.49 14.83 -19.26
CA ASP A 286 -13.87 14.37 -19.14
C ASP A 286 -14.51 14.94 -17.85
N PRO A 287 -15.60 15.74 -17.96
CA PRO A 287 -16.33 16.25 -16.81
C PRO A 287 -16.92 15.17 -15.89
N ASP A 288 -17.32 14.02 -16.42
CA ASP A 288 -17.92 12.95 -15.61
C ASP A 288 -16.86 12.26 -14.75
N GLN A 289 -15.65 12.09 -15.25
CA GLN A 289 -14.51 11.64 -14.44
C GLN A 289 -14.21 12.62 -13.31
N LEU A 290 -14.21 13.94 -13.59
CA LEU A 290 -14.00 14.94 -12.55
C LEU A 290 -15.12 14.92 -11.50
N ASN A 291 -16.37 14.69 -11.90
CA ASN A 291 -17.49 14.55 -10.97
C ASN A 291 -17.30 13.32 -10.06
N ALA A 292 -16.88 12.19 -10.61
CA ALA A 292 -16.59 10.97 -9.83
C ALA A 292 -15.45 11.20 -8.81
N HIS A 293 -14.38 11.90 -9.21
CA HIS A 293 -13.31 12.28 -8.28
C HIS A 293 -13.78 13.23 -7.17
N ALA A 294 -14.63 14.20 -7.49
CA ALA A 294 -15.18 15.12 -6.50
C ALA A 294 -16.09 14.40 -5.50
N ALA A 295 -16.94 13.50 -5.98
CA ALA A 295 -17.84 12.70 -5.14
C ALA A 295 -17.06 11.78 -4.19
N LYS A 296 -16.05 11.03 -4.69
CA LYS A 296 -15.18 10.21 -3.87
C LYS A 296 -14.40 11.07 -2.84
N GLY A 297 -13.86 12.21 -3.28
CA GLY A 297 -13.16 13.13 -2.40
C GLY A 297 -14.06 13.65 -1.26
N LEU A 298 -15.33 13.95 -1.54
CA LEU A 298 -16.28 14.33 -0.51
C LEU A 298 -16.58 13.19 0.45
N GLY A 299 -16.82 11.97 -0.05
CA GLY A 299 -17.05 10.79 0.78
C GLY A 299 -15.94 10.58 1.80
N LEU A 300 -14.69 10.75 1.38
CA LEU A 300 -13.51 10.61 2.25
C LEU A 300 -13.29 11.77 3.22
N MET A 301 -13.82 12.97 2.93
CA MET A 301 -13.49 14.19 3.67
C MET A 301 -14.65 14.74 4.51
N GLN A 302 -15.90 14.37 4.25
CA GLN A 302 -17.05 15.00 4.89
C GLN A 302 -17.04 14.86 6.43
N THR A 303 -16.57 13.74 6.95
CA THR A 303 -16.45 13.49 8.40
C THR A 303 -15.08 13.89 8.97
N GLY A 304 -14.15 14.35 8.11
CA GLY A 304 -12.74 14.52 8.45
C GLY A 304 -11.99 13.19 8.38
N ALA A 305 -10.69 13.26 8.59
CA ALA A 305 -9.85 12.06 8.66
C ALA A 305 -9.67 11.61 10.10
N ALA A 306 -9.96 10.34 10.39
CA ALA A 306 -9.64 9.67 11.64
C ALA A 306 -8.69 8.51 11.34
N VAL A 307 -7.44 8.64 11.80
CA VAL A 307 -6.38 7.66 11.53
C VAL A 307 -5.88 7.09 12.83
N TRP A 308 -6.06 5.79 13.01
CA TRP A 308 -5.50 5.03 14.11
C TRP A 308 -4.13 4.50 13.73
N THR A 309 -3.13 4.84 14.50
CA THR A 309 -1.81 4.22 14.44
C THR A 309 -1.62 3.39 15.69
N VAL A 310 -1.51 2.08 15.50
CA VAL A 310 -1.34 1.10 16.56
C VAL A 310 0.10 0.62 16.54
N GLN A 311 0.77 0.53 17.68
CA GLN A 311 2.05 -0.12 17.82
C GLN A 311 1.83 -1.43 18.56
N ALA A 312 2.05 -2.55 17.87
CA ALA A 312 1.86 -3.88 18.40
C ALA A 312 3.17 -4.70 18.38
N ALA A 313 3.25 -5.75 19.19
CA ALA A 313 4.31 -6.74 19.08
C ALA A 313 4.09 -7.58 17.82
N ALA A 314 5.03 -7.55 16.89
CA ALA A 314 4.91 -8.22 15.60
C ALA A 314 4.85 -9.75 15.73
N SER A 315 5.47 -10.31 16.78
CA SER A 315 5.46 -11.74 17.10
C SER A 315 4.16 -12.22 17.76
N ALA A 316 3.31 -11.29 18.26
CA ALA A 316 2.04 -11.62 18.90
C ALA A 316 0.91 -11.73 17.86
N ALA A 317 -0.19 -12.37 18.24
CA ALA A 317 -1.43 -12.31 17.49
C ALA A 317 -2.14 -10.94 17.74
N PRO A 318 -2.81 -10.36 16.73
CA PRO A 318 -2.97 -10.86 15.36
C PRO A 318 -1.69 -10.65 14.52
N ARG A 319 -1.21 -11.72 13.88
CA ARG A 319 0.06 -11.74 13.14
C ARG A 319 -0.16 -11.37 11.69
N LEU A 320 0.69 -10.48 11.17
CA LEU A 320 0.69 -10.08 9.76
C LEU A 320 0.91 -11.30 8.84
N GLY A 321 0.13 -11.38 7.78
CA GLY A 321 0.20 -12.44 6.77
C GLY A 321 -0.47 -13.76 7.19
N ARG A 322 -0.75 -13.96 8.48
CA ARG A 322 -1.49 -15.13 8.98
C ARG A 322 -2.91 -14.79 9.40
N ASP A 323 -3.06 -13.80 10.28
CA ASP A 323 -4.34 -13.46 10.91
C ASP A 323 -4.99 -12.25 10.24
N TRP A 324 -4.21 -11.43 9.54
CA TRP A 324 -4.65 -10.30 8.75
C TRP A 324 -3.64 -9.93 7.66
N SER A 325 -4.09 -9.20 6.68
CA SER A 325 -3.31 -8.73 5.53
C SER A 325 -3.64 -7.28 5.19
N LEU A 326 -2.89 -6.70 4.26
CA LEU A 326 -3.14 -5.36 3.75
C LEU A 326 -4.54 -5.28 3.13
N GLY A 327 -5.32 -4.28 3.52
CA GLY A 327 -6.69 -4.07 3.08
C GLY A 327 -7.76 -4.71 3.95
N ASP A 328 -7.41 -5.64 4.85
CA ASP A 328 -8.40 -6.27 5.74
C ASP A 328 -8.93 -5.27 6.78
N THR A 329 -10.19 -5.44 7.18
CA THR A 329 -10.69 -4.83 8.39
C THR A 329 -10.17 -5.56 9.61
N VAL A 330 -9.78 -4.79 10.63
CA VAL A 330 -9.32 -5.27 11.92
C VAL A 330 -10.06 -4.53 13.03
N GLN A 331 -10.14 -5.13 14.20
CA GLN A 331 -10.69 -4.45 15.37
C GLN A 331 -9.56 -3.89 16.24
N VAL A 332 -9.70 -2.65 16.68
CA VAL A 332 -8.89 -2.07 17.75
C VAL A 332 -9.75 -2.03 19.00
N SER A 333 -9.30 -2.68 20.06
CA SER A 333 -9.99 -2.72 21.36
C SER A 333 -9.13 -2.05 22.42
N VAL A 334 -9.59 -0.94 22.95
CA VAL A 334 -8.94 -0.20 24.04
C VAL A 334 -9.78 -0.36 25.30
N SER A 335 -9.29 -1.10 26.28
CA SER A 335 -10.04 -1.30 27.54
C SER A 335 -10.08 -0.03 28.38
N HIS A 336 -8.96 0.69 28.45
CA HIS A 336 -8.85 1.95 29.21
C HIS A 336 -7.60 2.73 28.77
N SER A 337 -7.75 4.04 28.59
CA SER A 337 -6.63 4.97 28.40
C SER A 337 -7.03 6.38 28.83
N PRO A 338 -6.09 7.32 28.96
CA PRO A 338 -6.43 8.72 29.25
C PRO A 338 -7.39 9.36 28.26
N ARG A 339 -7.30 8.99 26.96
CA ARG A 339 -8.22 9.47 25.92
C ARG A 339 -9.55 8.73 25.93
N HIS A 340 -9.54 7.46 26.25
CA HIS A 340 -10.73 6.59 26.27
C HIS A 340 -10.90 5.96 27.66
N PRO A 341 -11.35 6.76 28.66
CA PRO A 341 -11.45 6.28 30.05
C PRO A 341 -12.51 5.20 30.27
N HIS A 342 -13.44 5.07 29.32
CA HIS A 342 -14.50 4.05 29.33
C HIS A 342 -14.28 2.95 28.29
N GLY A 343 -13.07 2.90 27.70
CA GLY A 343 -12.76 2.03 26.59
C GLY A 343 -13.20 2.60 25.23
N ALA A 344 -12.74 1.94 24.17
CA ALA A 344 -13.17 2.17 22.80
C ALA A 344 -13.00 0.88 22.00
N GLU A 345 -13.94 0.61 21.11
CA GLU A 345 -13.86 -0.46 20.13
C GLU A 345 -14.12 0.15 18.76
N VAL A 346 -13.20 -0.11 17.84
CA VAL A 346 -13.25 0.44 16.49
C VAL A 346 -12.92 -0.66 15.51
N VAL A 347 -13.72 -0.77 14.46
CA VAL A 347 -13.40 -1.56 13.28
C VAL A 347 -12.82 -0.59 12.25
N ALA A 348 -11.61 -0.85 11.81
CA ALA A 348 -10.90 0.00 10.89
C ALA A 348 -10.14 -0.85 9.86
N ARG A 349 -9.85 -0.27 8.73
CA ARG A 349 -9.22 -0.93 7.60
C ARG A 349 -7.72 -0.68 7.57
N ALA A 350 -6.94 -1.74 7.32
CA ALA A 350 -5.48 -1.67 7.24
C ALA A 350 -5.00 -1.16 5.87
N TRP A 351 -4.85 0.16 5.72
CA TRP A 351 -4.38 0.80 4.49
C TRP A 351 -2.88 0.70 4.27
N SER A 352 -2.13 0.55 5.35
CA SER A 352 -0.68 0.44 5.33
C SER A 352 -0.21 -0.30 6.57
N TRP A 353 1.01 -0.80 6.52
CA TRP A 353 1.69 -1.29 7.70
C TRP A 353 3.19 -1.02 7.63
N GLU A 354 3.80 -0.91 8.80
CA GLU A 354 5.23 -0.80 9.01
C GLU A 354 5.68 -1.90 9.95
N LEU A 355 6.70 -2.67 9.57
CA LEU A 355 7.29 -3.74 10.37
C LEU A 355 8.76 -3.46 10.63
N GLU A 356 9.15 -3.38 11.90
CA GLU A 356 10.54 -3.34 12.35
C GLU A 356 10.91 -4.70 12.97
N PRO A 357 11.41 -5.66 12.20
CA PRO A 357 11.60 -7.04 12.69
C PRO A 357 12.60 -7.11 13.85
N GLY A 358 13.69 -6.33 13.81
CA GLY A 358 14.69 -6.29 14.86
C GLY A 358 14.21 -5.72 16.20
N ALA A 359 13.17 -4.89 16.19
CA ALA A 359 12.52 -4.31 17.37
C ALA A 359 11.25 -5.06 17.79
N ASP A 360 10.83 -6.07 17.03
CA ASP A 360 9.54 -6.76 17.20
C ASP A 360 8.35 -5.81 17.21
N VAL A 361 8.37 -4.82 16.34
CA VAL A 361 7.33 -3.78 16.26
C VAL A 361 6.60 -3.84 14.93
N LEU A 362 5.28 -3.91 15.00
CA LEU A 362 4.36 -3.79 13.88
C LEU A 362 3.45 -2.58 14.11
N ARG A 363 3.33 -1.73 13.08
CA ARG A 363 2.43 -0.57 13.10
C ARG A 363 1.46 -0.64 11.93
N PRO A 364 0.28 -1.23 12.10
CA PRO A 364 -0.79 -1.03 11.13
C PRO A 364 -1.25 0.43 11.17
N ILE A 365 -1.48 1.01 10.00
CA ILE A 365 -2.10 2.32 9.81
C ILE A 365 -3.54 2.05 9.38
N LEU A 366 -4.45 2.38 10.26
CA LEU A 366 -5.85 1.99 10.17
C LEU A 366 -6.72 3.22 9.91
N VAL A 367 -7.65 3.08 8.98
CA VAL A 367 -8.60 4.14 8.64
C VAL A 367 -10.01 3.62 8.92
N GLU A 368 -10.78 4.40 9.68
CA GLU A 368 -12.21 4.15 9.83
C GLU A 368 -12.89 4.45 8.49
N GLU A 369 -13.66 3.50 8.00
CA GLU A 369 -14.52 3.67 6.83
C GLU A 369 -15.98 3.65 7.34
N ASP A 370 -16.74 4.71 7.02
CA ASP A 370 -18.15 4.88 7.37
C ASP A 370 -19.07 3.97 6.52
#